data_d1449fc3ab39a68b7b8cd67842d25b64
#
_entry.id   d1449fc3ab39a68b7b8cd67842d25b64
#
_cell.length_a   1.000
_cell.length_b   1.000
_cell.length_c   1.000
_cell.angle_alpha   90.00
_cell.angle_beta   90.00
_cell.angle_gamma   90.00
#
_symmetry.space_group_name_H-M   'P 1'
#
loop_
_entity.id
_entity.type
_entity.pdbx_description
1 polymer ?
#
loop_
_entity_poly.entity_id
_entity_poly.type
_entity_poly.pdbx_seq_one_letter_code
_entity_poly.pdbx_strand_id
1 'polypeptide(L)'
;NRVLPFFVPHARTRGFLLLAPQSMFVTWDIVIGGHGPDLQRLDQALAMVAAHFRLDPARLAFAGFSDGGSYALSVGVTNGDVASHVIALSAGFMNTFTQAGRPRVFLAHGRSDSQLPVEASAPAHARRLLESGHDLTLQPFDGDHVIVPWVVGRAIDAFLGPPST
;
A
#
# COMPACT_ATOMS: atom_id res chain seq x y z
N ASN A 1 -13.41 -7.90 0.64
CA ASN A 1 -12.14 -7.25 0.32
C ASN A 1 -11.51 -7.95 -0.90
N ARG A 2 -11.39 -7.23 -2.04
CA ARG A 2 -10.91 -7.78 -3.33
C ARG A 2 -9.39 -8.07 -3.32
N VAL A 3 -8.66 -7.50 -2.40
CA VAL A 3 -7.18 -7.61 -2.33
C VAL A 3 -6.74 -8.87 -1.61
N LEU A 4 -7.47 -9.30 -0.57
CA LEU A 4 -7.10 -10.44 0.28
C LEU A 4 -6.76 -11.73 -0.47
N PRO A 5 -7.55 -12.18 -1.48
CA PRO A 5 -7.24 -13.43 -2.18
C PRO A 5 -5.84 -13.46 -2.80
N PHE A 6 -5.28 -12.32 -3.14
CA PHE A 6 -3.94 -12.20 -3.74
C PHE A 6 -2.82 -12.21 -2.69
N PHE A 7 -3.09 -11.77 -1.46
CA PHE A 7 -2.09 -11.69 -0.39
C PHE A 7 -2.10 -12.91 0.54
N VAL A 8 -3.25 -13.55 0.75
CA VAL A 8 -3.39 -14.71 1.67
C VAL A 8 -2.44 -15.86 1.34
N PRO A 9 -2.23 -16.29 0.07
CA PRO A 9 -1.26 -17.34 -0.23
C PRO A 9 0.15 -17.00 0.23
N HIS A 10 0.58 -15.75 0.00
CA HIS A 10 1.89 -15.28 0.44
C HIS A 10 2.00 -15.19 1.96
N ALA A 11 0.97 -14.72 2.66
CA ALA A 11 0.96 -14.69 4.12
C ALA A 11 1.15 -16.08 4.73
N ARG A 12 0.49 -17.09 4.16
CA ARG A 12 0.63 -18.48 4.61
C ARG A 12 2.02 -19.07 4.36
N THR A 13 2.61 -18.79 3.20
CA THR A 13 3.90 -19.35 2.81
C THR A 13 5.08 -18.59 3.39
N ARG A 14 4.95 -17.29 3.60
CA ARG A 14 6.02 -16.39 4.05
C ARG A 14 5.91 -16.01 5.54
N GLY A 15 4.84 -16.41 6.23
CA GLY A 15 4.67 -16.28 7.68
C GLY A 15 4.49 -14.84 8.16
N PHE A 16 3.58 -14.07 7.56
CA PHE A 16 3.22 -12.73 8.04
C PHE A 16 1.73 -12.59 8.31
N LEU A 17 1.36 -11.63 9.15
CA LEU A 17 -0.02 -11.32 9.47
C LEU A 17 -0.63 -10.42 8.40
N LEU A 18 -1.92 -10.63 8.12
CA LEU A 18 -2.74 -9.74 7.30
C LEU A 18 -3.84 -9.10 8.14
N LEU A 19 -3.79 -7.79 8.26
CA LEU A 19 -4.88 -6.98 8.78
C LEU A 19 -5.59 -6.32 7.60
N ALA A 20 -6.88 -6.61 7.42
CA ALA A 20 -7.65 -6.15 6.27
C ALA A 20 -8.85 -5.31 6.70
N PRO A 21 -8.65 -4.05 7.07
CA PRO A 21 -9.74 -3.14 7.40
C PRO A 21 -10.61 -2.88 6.17
N GLN A 22 -11.86 -2.49 6.42
CA GLN A 22 -12.77 -2.01 5.40
C GLN A 22 -13.08 -0.54 5.68
N SER A 23 -13.24 0.25 4.60
CA SER A 23 -13.72 1.62 4.71
C SER A 23 -15.10 1.65 5.38
N MET A 24 -15.36 2.70 6.13
CA MET A 24 -16.67 2.90 6.78
C MET A 24 -17.75 3.29 5.78
N PHE A 25 -17.36 3.87 4.67
CA PHE A 25 -18.26 4.35 3.63
C PHE A 25 -18.04 3.58 2.32
N VAL A 26 -18.63 4.06 1.24
CA VAL A 26 -18.48 3.48 -0.11
C VAL A 26 -17.01 3.42 -0.54
N THR A 27 -16.21 4.39 -0.10
CA THR A 27 -14.75 4.42 -0.26
C THR A 27 -14.09 4.98 1.00
N TRP A 28 -12.76 5.06 1.01
CA TRP A 28 -11.96 5.57 2.13
C TRP A 28 -12.19 7.08 2.32
N ASP A 29 -12.20 7.54 3.57
CA ASP A 29 -12.50 8.94 3.93
C ASP A 29 -11.56 9.95 3.27
N ILE A 30 -10.29 9.64 3.08
CA ILE A 30 -9.31 10.50 2.40
C ILE A 30 -9.67 10.73 0.91
N VAL A 31 -10.39 9.80 0.27
CA VAL A 31 -10.85 9.92 -1.12
C VAL A 31 -11.93 10.99 -1.24
N ILE A 32 -12.77 11.12 -0.23
CA ILE A 32 -13.89 12.07 -0.17
C ILE A 32 -13.54 13.36 0.60
N GLY A 33 -12.24 13.60 0.85
CA GLY A 33 -11.75 14.86 1.44
C GLY A 33 -11.79 14.89 2.96
N GLY A 34 -11.90 13.73 3.63
CA GLY A 34 -11.93 13.63 5.09
C GLY A 34 -10.64 13.06 5.70
N HIS A 35 -10.38 13.41 6.95
CA HIS A 35 -9.49 12.68 7.86
C HIS A 35 -10.31 12.29 9.06
N GLY A 36 -10.66 11.07 9.14
CA GLY A 36 -11.57 10.79 10.17
C GLY A 36 -11.69 9.31 10.54
N PRO A 37 -12.85 8.71 10.45
CA PRO A 37 -13.16 7.44 11.08
C PRO A 37 -12.34 6.26 10.53
N ASP A 38 -11.90 6.28 9.28
CA ASP A 38 -11.12 5.18 8.71
C ASP A 38 -9.73 5.09 9.33
N LEU A 39 -9.04 6.22 9.50
CA LEU A 39 -7.73 6.27 10.15
C LEU A 39 -7.83 5.86 11.62
N GLN A 40 -8.84 6.35 12.34
CA GLN A 40 -9.07 5.97 13.73
C GLN A 40 -9.33 4.47 13.88
N ARG A 41 -10.12 3.87 12.98
CA ARG A 41 -10.35 2.42 12.97
C ARG A 41 -9.09 1.62 12.64
N LEU A 42 -8.27 2.12 11.74
CA LEU A 42 -6.98 1.51 11.41
C LEU A 42 -6.06 1.50 12.63
N ASP A 43 -5.95 2.62 13.35
CA ASP A 43 -5.17 2.73 14.59
C ASP A 43 -5.66 1.75 15.65
N GLN A 44 -6.96 1.68 15.88
CA GLN A 44 -7.57 0.75 16.85
C GLN A 44 -7.29 -0.71 16.45
N ALA A 45 -7.45 -1.05 15.17
CA ALA A 45 -7.19 -2.39 14.67
C ALA A 45 -5.71 -2.78 14.80
N LEU A 46 -4.80 -1.86 14.48
CA LEU A 46 -3.37 -2.08 14.64
C LEU A 46 -2.98 -2.25 16.12
N ALA A 47 -3.54 -1.43 17.01
CA ALA A 47 -3.33 -1.55 18.46
C ALA A 47 -3.83 -2.91 18.99
N MET A 48 -4.99 -3.39 18.52
CA MET A 48 -5.49 -4.72 18.88
C MET A 48 -4.55 -5.84 18.43
N VAL A 49 -4.02 -5.76 17.22
CA VAL A 49 -3.04 -6.76 16.73
C VAL A 49 -1.76 -6.70 17.56
N ALA A 50 -1.24 -5.51 17.84
CA ALA A 50 -0.03 -5.31 18.64
C ALA A 50 -0.17 -5.81 20.09
N ALA A 51 -1.39 -5.78 20.64
CA ALA A 51 -1.66 -6.32 21.98
C ALA A 51 -1.58 -7.86 22.03
N HIS A 52 -1.77 -8.55 20.92
CA HIS A 52 -1.79 -10.02 20.86
C HIS A 52 -0.57 -10.63 20.19
N PHE A 53 0.13 -9.87 19.35
CA PHE A 53 1.27 -10.33 18.58
C PHE A 53 2.46 -9.37 18.74
N ARG A 54 3.65 -9.92 18.86
CA ARG A 54 4.87 -9.12 18.82
C ARG A 54 5.16 -8.76 17.37
N LEU A 55 4.92 -7.50 17.02
CA LEU A 55 5.17 -6.98 15.69
C LEU A 55 6.63 -6.55 15.52
N ASP A 56 7.16 -6.76 14.33
CA ASP A 56 8.46 -6.20 13.94
C ASP A 56 8.23 -4.82 13.30
N PRO A 57 8.64 -3.71 13.94
CA PRO A 57 8.43 -2.37 13.40
C PRO A 57 9.18 -2.13 12.08
N ALA A 58 10.24 -2.88 11.81
CA ALA A 58 10.95 -2.82 10.54
C ALA A 58 10.22 -3.55 9.41
N ARG A 59 9.12 -4.25 9.72
CA ARG A 59 8.33 -5.06 8.78
C ARG A 59 6.83 -4.82 8.91
N LEU A 60 6.43 -3.56 8.89
CA LEU A 60 5.03 -3.15 8.80
C LEU A 60 4.77 -2.49 7.45
N ALA A 61 3.84 -3.03 6.67
CA ALA A 61 3.49 -2.51 5.36
C ALA A 61 2.02 -2.10 5.27
N PHE A 62 1.76 -0.93 4.69
CA PHE A 62 0.44 -0.58 4.17
C PHE A 62 0.33 -1.03 2.71
N ALA A 63 -0.75 -1.74 2.39
CA ALA A 63 -0.96 -2.28 1.05
C ALA A 63 -2.39 -2.05 0.56
N GLY A 64 -2.56 -1.75 -0.73
CA GLY A 64 -3.89 -1.58 -1.31
C GLY A 64 -3.90 -1.53 -2.83
N PHE A 65 -5.12 -1.58 -3.38
CA PHE A 65 -5.39 -1.51 -4.81
C PHE A 65 -6.43 -0.42 -5.07
N SER A 66 -6.28 0.32 -6.17
CA SER A 66 -7.22 1.38 -6.59
C SER A 66 -7.36 2.46 -5.49
N ASP A 67 -8.58 2.72 -5.00
CA ASP A 67 -8.82 3.62 -3.85
C ASP A 67 -8.06 3.18 -2.60
N GLY A 68 -8.01 1.86 -2.34
CA GLY A 68 -7.20 1.30 -1.26
C GLY A 68 -5.70 1.48 -1.48
N GLY A 69 -5.24 1.47 -2.72
CA GLY A 69 -3.86 1.81 -3.10
C GLY A 69 -3.53 3.27 -2.85
N SER A 70 -4.45 4.17 -3.20
CA SER A 70 -4.33 5.60 -2.92
C SER A 70 -4.35 5.90 -1.42
N TYR A 71 -5.20 5.19 -0.67
CA TYR A 71 -5.24 5.27 0.79
C TYR A 71 -3.94 4.77 1.43
N ALA A 72 -3.49 3.57 1.05
CA ALA A 72 -2.24 3.00 1.56
C ALA A 72 -1.03 3.90 1.28
N LEU A 73 -0.96 4.46 0.07
CA LEU A 73 0.10 5.38 -0.34
C LEU A 73 0.07 6.67 0.49
N SER A 74 -1.11 7.27 0.65
CA SER A 74 -1.28 8.53 1.39
C SER A 74 -1.00 8.37 2.88
N VAL A 75 -1.60 7.37 3.53
CA VAL A 75 -1.42 7.11 4.96
C VAL A 75 -0.01 6.60 5.26
N GLY A 76 0.52 5.70 4.44
CA GLY A 76 1.84 5.12 4.66
C GLY A 76 2.98 6.12 4.50
N VAL A 77 2.91 7.00 3.50
CA VAL A 77 3.93 8.07 3.31
C VAL A 77 3.79 9.17 4.38
N THR A 78 2.57 9.45 4.83
CA THR A 78 2.36 10.40 5.93
C THR A 78 2.91 9.87 7.26
N ASN A 79 2.80 8.56 7.51
CA ASN A 79 3.18 7.90 8.77
C ASN A 79 4.34 6.91 8.55
N GLY A 80 5.38 7.35 7.87
CA GLY A 80 6.56 6.52 7.59
C GLY A 80 7.45 6.24 8.82
N ASP A 81 7.13 6.80 9.96
CA ASP A 81 7.68 6.43 11.27
C ASP A 81 7.01 5.17 11.84
N VAL A 82 5.81 4.85 11.38
CA VAL A 82 5.06 3.61 11.71
C VAL A 82 5.21 2.58 10.59
N ALA A 83 5.01 2.98 9.34
CA ALA A 83 5.10 2.09 8.18
C ALA A 83 6.54 1.99 7.67
N SER A 84 7.12 0.81 7.64
CA SER A 84 8.40 0.56 6.99
C SER A 84 8.28 0.43 5.47
N HIS A 85 7.10 0.02 4.98
CA HIS A 85 6.84 -0.22 3.56
C HIS A 85 5.43 0.22 3.15
N VAL A 86 5.30 0.61 1.88
CA VAL A 86 4.02 0.89 1.22
C VAL A 86 3.94 0.11 -0.08
N ILE A 87 2.84 -0.60 -0.30
CA ILE A 87 2.56 -1.33 -1.54
C ILE A 87 1.29 -0.73 -2.15
N ALA A 88 1.44 0.06 -3.20
CA ALA A 88 0.32 0.72 -3.86
C ALA A 88 0.15 0.19 -5.29
N LEU A 89 -0.96 -0.50 -5.52
CA LEU A 89 -1.33 -1.09 -6.80
C LEU A 89 -2.40 -0.22 -7.46
N SER A 90 -2.12 0.31 -8.63
CA SER A 90 -3.01 1.20 -9.42
C SER A 90 -3.60 2.33 -8.58
N ALA A 91 -2.75 3.04 -7.83
CA ALA A 91 -3.16 4.20 -7.02
C ALA A 91 -3.44 5.41 -7.92
N GLY A 92 -4.59 6.07 -7.72
CA GLY A 92 -4.99 7.23 -8.49
C GLY A 92 -4.44 8.55 -7.94
N PHE A 93 -4.24 8.65 -6.63
CA PHE A 93 -3.74 9.86 -5.98
C PHE A 93 -2.86 9.55 -4.77
N MET A 94 -2.11 10.57 -4.33
CA MET A 94 -1.31 10.56 -3.11
C MET A 94 -1.52 11.90 -2.39
N ASN A 95 -2.30 11.87 -1.31
CA ASN A 95 -2.53 13.01 -0.43
C ASN A 95 -1.70 12.86 0.84
N THR A 96 -0.59 13.60 0.90
CA THR A 96 0.29 13.63 2.08
C THR A 96 0.28 15.02 2.68
N PHE A 97 0.09 15.12 4.01
CA PHE A 97 0.07 16.41 4.71
C PHE A 97 1.43 16.73 5.32
N THR A 98 1.93 15.77 6.08
CA THR A 98 3.28 15.77 6.64
C THR A 98 3.93 14.44 6.27
N GLN A 99 5.24 14.41 6.17
CA GLN A 99 5.97 13.16 5.97
C GLN A 99 6.82 12.90 7.20
N ALA A 100 6.48 11.85 7.94
CA ALA A 100 7.29 11.33 9.02
C ALA A 100 7.99 10.06 8.52
N GLY A 101 9.30 9.96 8.71
CA GLY A 101 10.08 8.82 8.21
C GLY A 101 10.16 8.74 6.68
N ARG A 102 10.63 7.59 6.18
CA ARG A 102 10.79 7.31 4.74
C ARG A 102 10.56 5.82 4.47
N PRO A 103 9.30 5.37 4.38
CA PRO A 103 9.01 3.99 4.03
C PRO A 103 9.53 3.68 2.63
N ARG A 104 9.90 2.43 2.39
CA ARG A 104 10.13 1.93 1.03
C ARG A 104 8.81 1.81 0.31
N VAL A 105 8.75 2.24 -0.93
CA VAL A 105 7.51 2.27 -1.70
C VAL A 105 7.59 1.37 -2.92
N PHE A 106 6.63 0.47 -3.05
CA PHE A 106 6.41 -0.32 -4.25
C PHE A 106 5.15 0.21 -4.94
N LEU A 107 5.33 0.80 -6.12
CA LEU A 107 4.24 1.27 -6.98
C LEU A 107 4.09 0.33 -8.17
N ALA A 108 2.89 -0.22 -8.39
CA ALA A 108 2.58 -0.94 -9.62
C ALA A 108 1.38 -0.33 -10.32
N HIS A 109 1.40 -0.32 -11.65
CA HIS A 109 0.32 0.24 -12.45
C HIS A 109 0.23 -0.46 -13.79
N GLY A 110 -1.00 -0.73 -14.25
CA GLY A 110 -1.27 -1.27 -15.58
C GLY A 110 -1.00 -0.23 -16.68
N ARG A 111 -0.26 -0.60 -17.72
CA ARG A 111 0.05 0.32 -18.85
C ARG A 111 -1.19 0.73 -19.62
N SER A 112 -2.22 -0.12 -19.62
CA SER A 112 -3.50 0.10 -20.30
C SER A 112 -4.64 0.34 -19.33
N ASP A 113 -4.34 0.86 -18.13
CA ASP A 113 -5.36 1.13 -17.10
C ASP A 113 -6.37 2.16 -17.64
N SER A 114 -7.58 1.67 -17.90
CA SER A 114 -8.68 2.46 -18.49
C SER A 114 -9.45 3.28 -17.45
N GLN A 115 -9.32 2.97 -16.16
CA GLN A 115 -9.98 3.68 -15.07
C GLN A 115 -9.11 4.79 -14.49
N LEU A 116 -7.82 4.51 -14.33
CA LEU A 116 -6.82 5.44 -13.80
C LEU A 116 -5.61 5.45 -14.75
N PRO A 117 -5.65 6.27 -15.82
CA PRO A 117 -4.58 6.31 -16.81
C PRO A 117 -3.20 6.47 -16.17
N VAL A 118 -2.29 5.57 -16.51
CA VAL A 118 -0.96 5.48 -15.88
C VAL A 118 -0.18 6.78 -16.01
N GLU A 119 -0.29 7.47 -17.14
CA GLU A 119 0.41 8.73 -17.42
C GLU A 119 -0.01 9.87 -16.48
N ALA A 120 -1.25 9.83 -15.99
CA ALA A 120 -1.79 10.87 -15.11
C ALA A 120 -1.38 10.68 -13.65
N SER A 121 -1.09 9.46 -13.20
CA SER A 121 -0.91 9.15 -11.78
C SER A 121 0.48 8.62 -11.43
N ALA A 122 0.87 7.46 -11.96
CA ALA A 122 2.07 6.77 -11.51
C ALA A 122 3.39 7.55 -11.68
N PRO A 123 3.66 8.25 -12.80
CA PRO A 123 4.87 9.05 -12.95
C PRO A 123 4.92 10.25 -12.00
N ALA A 124 3.77 10.89 -11.73
CA ALA A 124 3.69 12.01 -10.80
C ALA A 124 3.96 11.56 -9.36
N HIS A 125 3.39 10.43 -8.94
CA HIS A 125 3.66 9.85 -7.63
C HIS A 125 5.12 9.43 -7.49
N ALA A 126 5.67 8.74 -8.50
CA ALA A 126 7.06 8.31 -8.53
C ALA A 126 8.03 9.51 -8.39
N ARG A 127 7.82 10.57 -9.16
CA ARG A 127 8.63 11.78 -9.08
C ARG A 127 8.59 12.39 -7.67
N ARG A 128 7.40 12.62 -7.09
CA ARG A 128 7.25 13.19 -5.75
C ARG A 128 7.96 12.35 -4.68
N LEU A 129 7.85 11.02 -4.76
CA LEU A 129 8.50 10.10 -3.83
C LEU A 129 10.03 10.17 -3.93
N LEU A 130 10.57 10.17 -5.15
CA LEU A 130 12.02 10.28 -5.40
C LEU A 130 12.56 11.64 -4.94
N GLU A 131 11.87 12.74 -5.25
CA GLU A 131 12.23 14.10 -4.79
C GLU A 131 12.22 14.21 -3.26
N SER A 132 11.33 13.46 -2.58
CA SER A 132 11.28 13.36 -1.12
C SER A 132 12.27 12.35 -0.53
N GLY A 133 13.09 11.69 -1.36
CA GLY A 133 14.14 10.76 -0.95
C GLY A 133 13.67 9.38 -0.50
N HIS A 134 12.49 8.93 -0.97
CA HIS A 134 12.02 7.57 -0.74
C HIS A 134 12.76 6.56 -1.61
N ASP A 135 13.00 5.37 -1.06
CA ASP A 135 13.40 4.19 -1.84
C ASP A 135 12.17 3.68 -2.59
N LEU A 136 12.17 3.77 -3.91
CA LEU A 136 11.03 3.49 -4.77
C LEU A 136 11.34 2.35 -5.75
N THR A 137 10.48 1.34 -5.75
CA THR A 137 10.35 0.37 -6.83
C THR A 137 9.11 0.69 -7.66
N LEU A 138 9.30 1.05 -8.93
CA LEU A 138 8.21 1.25 -9.89
C LEU A 138 8.07 -0.01 -10.76
N GLN A 139 6.90 -0.64 -10.75
CA GLN A 139 6.59 -1.87 -11.47
C GLN A 139 5.39 -1.67 -12.41
N PRO A 140 5.59 -1.14 -13.61
CA PRO A 140 4.55 -1.17 -14.63
C PRO A 140 4.35 -2.60 -15.15
N PHE A 141 3.12 -2.93 -15.54
CA PHE A 141 2.79 -4.23 -16.14
C PHE A 141 1.84 -4.07 -17.33
N ASP A 142 1.86 -5.04 -18.24
CA ASP A 142 0.95 -5.06 -19.38
C ASP A 142 -0.43 -5.56 -18.89
N GLY A 143 -1.39 -4.65 -18.79
CA GLY A 143 -2.74 -4.93 -18.28
C GLY A 143 -3.52 -3.66 -18.00
N ASP A 144 -4.80 -3.85 -17.74
CA ASP A 144 -5.77 -2.83 -17.36
C ASP A 144 -5.79 -2.63 -15.83
N HIS A 145 -6.87 -2.07 -15.29
CA HIS A 145 -7.11 -1.82 -13.85
C HIS A 145 -7.38 -3.12 -13.08
N VAL A 146 -6.36 -3.92 -12.89
CA VAL A 146 -6.44 -5.27 -12.30
C VAL A 146 -5.30 -5.54 -11.31
N ILE A 147 -5.53 -6.48 -10.39
CA ILE A 147 -4.47 -7.03 -9.53
C ILE A 147 -3.87 -8.24 -10.23
N VAL A 148 -2.56 -8.21 -10.47
CA VAL A 148 -1.84 -9.30 -11.14
C VAL A 148 -1.05 -10.10 -10.12
N PRO A 149 -1.23 -11.45 -10.03
CA PRO A 149 -0.60 -12.27 -8.99
C PRO A 149 0.92 -12.16 -8.93
N TRP A 150 1.62 -12.16 -10.07
CA TRP A 150 3.08 -12.04 -10.06
C TRP A 150 3.57 -10.66 -9.60
N VAL A 151 2.79 -9.59 -9.84
CA VAL A 151 3.10 -8.25 -9.33
C VAL A 151 3.02 -8.24 -7.81
N VAL A 152 1.99 -8.89 -7.24
CA VAL A 152 1.86 -9.04 -5.79
C VAL A 152 3.05 -9.84 -5.22
N GLY A 153 3.46 -10.91 -5.89
CA GLY A 153 4.67 -11.66 -5.52
C GLY A 153 5.90 -10.78 -5.44
N ARG A 154 6.14 -9.95 -6.45
CA ARG A 154 7.26 -8.98 -6.45
C ARG A 154 7.14 -7.93 -5.35
N ALA A 155 5.93 -7.46 -5.05
CA ALA A 155 5.70 -6.53 -3.94
C ALA A 155 6.01 -7.17 -2.58
N ILE A 156 5.65 -8.43 -2.39
CA ILE A 156 5.99 -9.19 -1.18
C ILE A 156 7.50 -9.44 -1.08
N ASP A 157 8.18 -9.71 -2.18
CA ASP A 157 9.64 -9.86 -2.19
C ASP A 157 10.35 -8.53 -1.89
N ALA A 158 9.81 -7.41 -2.36
CA ALA A 158 10.30 -6.08 -1.99
C ALA A 158 10.13 -5.79 -0.49
N PHE A 159 9.04 -6.31 0.12
CA PHE A 159 8.74 -6.13 1.54
C PHE A 159 9.56 -7.05 2.45
N LEU A 160 9.66 -8.35 2.13
CA LEU A 160 10.25 -9.36 3.01
C LEU A 160 11.67 -9.80 2.59
N GLY A 161 12.13 -9.39 1.44
CA GLY A 161 13.25 -10.00 0.74
C GLY A 161 12.80 -11.22 -0.10
N PRO A 162 13.65 -11.75 -0.98
CA PRO A 162 13.34 -12.95 -1.76
C PRO A 162 13.12 -14.17 -0.82
N PRO A 163 12.38 -15.20 -1.27
CA PRO A 163 12.25 -16.44 -0.52
C PRO A 163 13.62 -17.04 -0.19
N SER A 164 13.77 -17.56 1.02
CA SER A 164 14.94 -18.39 1.33
C SER A 164 14.93 -19.65 0.45
N THR A 165 16.01 -19.89 -0.26
CA THR A 165 16.23 -21.11 -1.06
C THR A 165 16.37 -22.33 -0.17
#